data_da9f53a03831bfeee2a5af7927120104
#
_entry.id   da9f53a03831bfeee2a5af7927120104
#
_cell.length_a   1.000
_cell.length_b   1.000
_cell.length_c   1.000
_cell.angle_alpha   90.00
_cell.angle_beta   90.00
_cell.angle_gamma   90.00
#
_symmetry.space_group_name_H-M   'P 1'
#
loop_
_entity.id
_entity.type
_entity.pdbx_description
1 polymer ?
#
loop_
_entity_poly.entity_id
_entity_poly.type
_entity_poly.pdbx_seq_one_letter_code
_entity_poly.pdbx_strand_id
1 'polypeptide(L)'
;MRRNLTTILRLEKFHPLPAETGRVGLELAKKERPDLILCDVMMPELDGYGVIAALRADAETVTIPFIFLTAKGEKPDIRAGMNLGADDYLTKPVAKADLLAAIHSRLQRAVQQAVPEFKPNFHSAGPLEEVLGLTPRVAETLLWLSQGKTNGEIAVILGNTESTVKKHVLEIFDKLGVETRTAAGLRALEVLSSPAARG
;
A
#
# COMPACT_ATOMS: atom_id res chain seq x y z
N MET A 1 17.64 -4.59 -28.19
CA MET A 1 16.62 -3.84 -27.41
C MET A 1 16.95 -3.77 -25.94
N ARG A 2 17.09 -4.88 -25.20
CA ARG A 2 17.40 -4.90 -23.76
C ARG A 2 18.58 -3.99 -23.35
N ARG A 3 19.75 -4.08 -24.06
CA ARG A 3 20.91 -3.21 -23.80
C ARG A 3 20.58 -1.71 -23.90
N ASN A 4 19.75 -1.34 -24.87
CA ASN A 4 19.38 0.06 -25.09
C ASN A 4 18.46 0.58 -23.94
N LEU A 5 17.47 -0.22 -23.54
CA LEU A 5 16.62 0.12 -22.40
C LEU A 5 17.43 0.23 -21.10
N THR A 6 18.35 -0.72 -20.84
CA THR A 6 19.24 -0.67 -19.68
C THR A 6 20.07 0.63 -19.67
N THR A 7 20.59 1.06 -20.81
CA THR A 7 21.35 2.31 -20.92
C THR A 7 20.49 3.53 -20.64
N ILE A 8 19.30 3.60 -21.24
CA ILE A 8 18.35 4.71 -21.02
C ILE A 8 18.00 4.80 -19.52
N LEU A 9 17.65 3.68 -18.89
CA LEU A 9 17.26 3.66 -17.48
C LEU A 9 18.40 4.08 -16.56
N ARG A 10 19.65 3.67 -16.82
CA ARG A 10 20.81 4.11 -16.04
C ARG A 10 21.08 5.61 -16.18
N LEU A 11 20.93 6.18 -17.36
CA LEU A 11 21.07 7.61 -17.58
C LEU A 11 20.00 8.42 -16.81
N GLU A 12 18.83 7.85 -16.60
CA GLU A 12 17.75 8.44 -15.80
C GLU A 12 17.82 8.05 -14.29
N LYS A 13 18.99 7.55 -13.85
CA LYS A 13 19.30 7.20 -12.46
C LYS A 13 18.53 6.03 -11.88
N PHE A 14 17.90 5.19 -12.70
CA PHE A 14 17.37 3.91 -12.27
C PHE A 14 18.49 2.86 -12.13
N HIS A 15 18.21 1.81 -11.36
CA HIS A 15 19.09 0.65 -11.19
C HIS A 15 18.52 -0.58 -11.91
N PRO A 16 18.67 -0.71 -13.24
CA PRO A 16 18.08 -1.81 -13.96
C PRO A 16 18.80 -3.13 -13.68
N LEU A 17 18.01 -4.18 -13.45
CA LEU A 17 18.42 -5.56 -13.28
C LEU A 17 18.02 -6.35 -14.56
N PRO A 18 18.90 -6.51 -15.55
CA PRO A 18 18.55 -7.15 -16.79
C PRO A 18 18.48 -8.67 -16.64
N ALA A 19 17.38 -9.27 -17.09
CA ALA A 19 17.19 -10.71 -17.21
C ALA A 19 17.18 -11.15 -18.69
N GLU A 20 17.70 -12.34 -18.99
CA GLU A 20 17.79 -12.86 -20.36
C GLU A 20 16.58 -13.64 -20.80
N THR A 21 15.92 -14.32 -19.86
CA THR A 21 14.73 -15.15 -20.08
C THR A 21 13.68 -14.82 -19.01
N GLY A 22 12.44 -15.25 -19.26
CA GLY A 22 11.35 -15.10 -18.29
C GLY A 22 11.65 -15.81 -16.97
N ARG A 23 12.30 -16.96 -17.01
CA ARG A 23 12.71 -17.73 -15.81
C ARG A 23 13.72 -16.96 -14.97
N VAL A 24 14.80 -16.46 -15.57
CA VAL A 24 15.79 -15.64 -14.86
C VAL A 24 15.18 -14.36 -14.31
N GLY A 25 14.24 -13.74 -15.06
CA GLY A 25 13.50 -12.56 -14.61
C GLY A 25 12.66 -12.85 -13.37
N LEU A 26 11.97 -13.99 -13.34
CA LEU A 26 11.17 -14.42 -12.20
C LEU A 26 12.03 -14.67 -10.94
N GLU A 27 13.17 -15.35 -11.09
CA GLU A 27 14.11 -15.58 -9.99
C GLU A 27 14.68 -14.26 -9.42
N LEU A 28 15.07 -13.35 -10.32
CA LEU A 28 15.53 -12.02 -9.91
C LEU A 28 14.43 -11.21 -9.20
N ALA A 29 13.20 -11.25 -9.69
CA ALA A 29 12.09 -10.53 -9.06
C ALA A 29 11.82 -11.03 -7.65
N LYS A 30 11.88 -12.34 -7.40
CA LYS A 30 11.74 -12.93 -6.07
C LYS A 30 12.88 -12.57 -5.13
N LYS A 31 14.10 -12.57 -5.63
CA LYS A 31 15.30 -12.30 -4.83
C LYS A 31 15.49 -10.83 -4.52
N GLU A 32 15.40 -9.98 -5.53
CA GLU A 32 15.78 -8.57 -5.44
C GLU A 32 14.59 -7.64 -5.19
N ARG A 33 13.33 -8.13 -5.39
CA ARG A 33 12.07 -7.39 -5.19
C ARG A 33 12.10 -5.99 -5.81
N PRO A 34 12.22 -5.89 -7.13
CA PRO A 34 12.33 -4.60 -7.81
C PRO A 34 11.05 -3.77 -7.65
N ASP A 35 11.18 -2.44 -7.71
CA ASP A 35 10.06 -1.51 -7.62
C ASP A 35 9.13 -1.56 -8.84
N LEU A 36 9.60 -2.09 -9.99
CA LEU A 36 8.84 -2.23 -11.23
C LEU A 36 9.48 -3.25 -12.17
N ILE A 37 8.67 -3.97 -12.93
CA ILE A 37 9.11 -4.93 -13.94
C ILE A 37 8.68 -4.45 -15.34
N LEU A 38 9.67 -4.41 -16.27
CA LEU A 38 9.43 -4.27 -17.71
C LEU A 38 9.66 -5.62 -18.36
N CYS A 39 8.65 -6.19 -18.97
CA CYS A 39 8.71 -7.53 -19.54
C CYS A 39 8.29 -7.58 -21.00
N ASP A 40 9.08 -8.22 -21.85
CA ASP A 40 8.63 -8.58 -23.19
C ASP A 40 7.48 -9.58 -23.11
N VAL A 41 6.48 -9.43 -23.97
CA VAL A 41 5.39 -10.43 -24.07
C VAL A 41 5.95 -11.72 -24.66
N MET A 42 6.68 -11.62 -25.76
CA MET A 42 7.17 -12.77 -26.50
C MET A 42 8.60 -13.12 -26.08
N MET A 43 8.74 -14.17 -25.30
CA MET A 43 10.02 -14.72 -24.88
C MET A 43 10.01 -16.26 -25.00
N PRO A 44 11.16 -16.88 -25.27
CA PRO A 44 11.27 -18.34 -25.31
C PRO A 44 11.09 -18.94 -23.90
N GLU A 45 10.67 -20.18 -23.83
CA GLU A 45 10.47 -21.01 -22.63
C GLU A 45 9.33 -20.53 -21.74
N LEU A 46 9.43 -19.33 -21.18
CA LEU A 46 8.42 -18.68 -20.34
C LEU A 46 8.15 -17.29 -20.91
N ASP A 47 6.97 -17.10 -21.49
CA ASP A 47 6.53 -15.83 -22.04
C ASP A 47 6.16 -14.82 -20.93
N GLY A 48 5.88 -13.59 -21.32
CA GLY A 48 5.53 -12.54 -20.37
C GLY A 48 4.25 -12.82 -19.59
N TYR A 49 3.28 -13.53 -20.19
CA TYR A 49 2.04 -13.92 -19.51
C TYR A 49 2.30 -14.96 -18.41
N GLY A 50 3.18 -15.93 -18.68
CA GLY A 50 3.60 -16.91 -17.69
C GLY A 50 4.39 -16.26 -16.54
N VAL A 51 5.24 -15.26 -16.85
CA VAL A 51 5.98 -14.51 -15.83
C VAL A 51 5.02 -13.77 -14.88
N ILE A 52 4.06 -12.99 -15.42
CA ILE A 52 3.14 -12.23 -14.56
C ILE A 52 2.23 -13.15 -13.75
N ALA A 53 1.73 -14.25 -14.34
CA ALA A 53 0.91 -15.22 -13.62
C ALA A 53 1.67 -15.80 -12.41
N ALA A 54 2.94 -16.15 -12.58
CA ALA A 54 3.78 -16.66 -11.50
C ALA A 54 4.06 -15.60 -10.41
N LEU A 55 4.26 -14.32 -10.80
CA LEU A 55 4.45 -13.22 -9.85
C LEU A 55 3.17 -12.90 -9.06
N ARG A 56 2.01 -12.97 -9.69
CA ARG A 56 0.71 -12.70 -9.03
C ARG A 56 0.26 -13.85 -8.12
N ALA A 57 0.80 -15.03 -8.29
CA ALA A 57 0.56 -16.18 -7.42
C ALA A 57 1.41 -16.15 -6.12
N ASP A 58 2.38 -15.25 -6.01
CA ASP A 58 3.31 -15.16 -4.88
C ASP A 58 3.08 -13.86 -4.09
N ALA A 59 2.79 -14.00 -2.79
CA ALA A 59 2.46 -12.87 -1.91
C ALA A 59 3.57 -11.81 -1.82
N GLU A 60 4.82 -12.18 -2.04
CA GLU A 60 5.97 -11.26 -1.96
C GLU A 60 6.16 -10.44 -3.23
N THR A 61 5.61 -10.89 -4.37
CA THR A 61 5.78 -10.23 -5.67
C THR A 61 4.48 -9.75 -6.29
N VAL A 62 3.33 -10.09 -5.71
CA VAL A 62 1.98 -9.78 -6.24
C VAL A 62 1.74 -8.28 -6.44
N THR A 63 2.36 -7.42 -5.65
CA THR A 63 2.17 -5.97 -5.69
C THR A 63 3.16 -5.24 -6.58
N ILE A 64 4.18 -5.94 -7.13
CA ILE A 64 5.20 -5.30 -7.99
C ILE A 64 4.53 -4.82 -9.28
N PRO A 65 4.61 -3.52 -9.63
CA PRO A 65 4.09 -3.01 -10.88
C PRO A 65 4.72 -3.69 -12.10
N PHE A 66 3.89 -4.03 -13.09
CA PHE A 66 4.30 -4.82 -14.24
C PHE A 66 3.85 -4.16 -15.55
N ILE A 67 4.81 -3.84 -16.41
CA ILE A 67 4.57 -3.22 -17.72
C ILE A 67 5.02 -4.17 -18.82
N PHE A 68 4.13 -4.51 -19.73
CA PHE A 68 4.47 -5.28 -20.92
C PHE A 68 5.11 -4.44 -22.02
N LEU A 69 6.06 -5.01 -22.73
CA LEU A 69 6.63 -4.49 -23.96
C LEU A 69 6.17 -5.38 -25.13
N THR A 70 5.38 -4.84 -26.05
CA THR A 70 4.77 -5.59 -27.17
C THR A 70 5.35 -5.17 -28.52
N ALA A 71 5.40 -6.04 -29.51
CA ALA A 71 5.81 -5.65 -30.85
C ALA A 71 4.66 -4.93 -31.59
N LYS A 72 5.02 -4.00 -32.50
CA LYS A 72 4.05 -3.33 -33.40
C LYS A 72 3.48 -4.36 -34.37
N GLY A 73 2.14 -4.46 -34.42
CA GLY A 73 1.43 -5.43 -35.30
C GLY A 73 1.06 -6.74 -34.61
N GLU A 74 1.65 -7.10 -33.47
CA GLU A 74 1.07 -8.09 -32.60
C GLU A 74 -0.21 -7.51 -31.98
N LYS A 75 -1.27 -8.30 -31.99
CA LYS A 75 -2.45 -8.01 -31.17
C LYS A 75 -2.24 -8.80 -29.86
N PRO A 76 -1.52 -8.25 -28.89
CA PRO A 76 -1.48 -8.89 -27.59
C PRO A 76 -2.92 -9.00 -27.12
N ASP A 77 -3.28 -10.10 -26.51
CA ASP A 77 -4.54 -10.15 -25.80
C ASP A 77 -4.40 -9.23 -24.57
N ILE A 78 -4.54 -7.91 -24.84
CA ILE A 78 -4.43 -6.86 -23.82
C ILE A 78 -5.40 -7.18 -22.68
N ARG A 79 -6.58 -7.74 -23.02
CA ARG A 79 -7.57 -8.12 -22.01
C ARG A 79 -7.06 -9.27 -21.15
N ALA A 80 -6.42 -10.29 -21.74
CA ALA A 80 -5.84 -11.39 -20.98
C ALA A 80 -4.75 -10.90 -20.02
N GLY A 81 -3.84 -10.06 -20.49
CA GLY A 81 -2.77 -9.53 -19.65
C GLY A 81 -3.29 -8.59 -18.55
N MET A 82 -4.30 -7.75 -18.85
CA MET A 82 -4.94 -6.92 -17.82
C MET A 82 -5.67 -7.78 -16.77
N ASN A 83 -6.31 -8.86 -17.19
CA ASN A 83 -6.95 -9.82 -16.29
C ASN A 83 -5.93 -10.56 -15.41
N LEU A 84 -4.69 -10.73 -15.88
CA LEU A 84 -3.58 -11.28 -15.11
C LEU A 84 -2.93 -10.25 -14.18
N GLY A 85 -3.39 -9.00 -14.19
CA GLY A 85 -2.91 -7.96 -13.30
C GLY A 85 -1.72 -7.16 -13.82
N ALA A 86 -1.56 -7.03 -15.15
CA ALA A 86 -0.63 -6.06 -15.74
C ALA A 86 -1.10 -4.62 -15.50
N ASP A 87 -0.15 -3.74 -15.27
CA ASP A 87 -0.44 -2.34 -14.99
C ASP A 87 -0.42 -1.48 -16.25
N ASP A 88 0.35 -1.86 -17.27
CA ASP A 88 0.48 -1.12 -18.53
C ASP A 88 1.06 -1.94 -19.68
N TYR A 89 0.96 -1.36 -20.91
CA TYR A 89 1.52 -1.89 -22.15
C TYR A 89 2.21 -0.80 -22.94
N LEU A 90 3.42 -1.07 -23.41
CA LEU A 90 4.18 -0.18 -24.30
C LEU A 90 4.51 -0.91 -25.60
N THR A 91 4.16 -0.28 -26.73
CA THR A 91 4.43 -0.86 -28.06
C THR A 91 5.84 -0.51 -28.53
N LYS A 92 6.59 -1.50 -28.99
CA LYS A 92 7.93 -1.34 -29.57
C LYS A 92 7.83 -0.77 -31.02
N PRO A 93 8.74 0.14 -31.41
CA PRO A 93 9.82 0.72 -30.63
C PRO A 93 9.29 1.73 -29.58
N VAL A 94 9.75 1.57 -28.33
CA VAL A 94 9.30 2.43 -27.22
C VAL A 94 10.08 3.75 -27.27
N ALA A 95 9.37 4.87 -27.37
CA ALA A 95 9.99 6.17 -27.22
C ALA A 95 10.44 6.40 -25.77
N LYS A 96 11.60 7.07 -25.58
CA LYS A 96 12.13 7.34 -24.24
C LYS A 96 11.11 8.05 -23.34
N ALA A 97 10.40 9.05 -23.89
CA ALA A 97 9.42 9.83 -23.13
C ALA A 97 8.26 8.95 -22.62
N ASP A 98 7.73 8.08 -23.47
CA ASP A 98 6.61 7.18 -23.11
C ASP A 98 7.02 6.16 -22.07
N LEU A 99 8.24 5.60 -22.22
CA LEU A 99 8.81 4.67 -21.23
C LEU A 99 8.90 5.31 -19.85
N LEU A 100 9.49 6.51 -19.77
CA LEU A 100 9.68 7.21 -18.50
C LEU A 100 8.35 7.65 -17.89
N ALA A 101 7.41 8.13 -18.70
CA ALA A 101 6.08 8.51 -18.25
C ALA A 101 5.33 7.31 -17.64
N ALA A 102 5.36 6.15 -18.30
CA ALA A 102 4.74 4.92 -17.79
C ALA A 102 5.40 4.47 -16.48
N ILE A 103 6.72 4.43 -16.41
CA ILE A 103 7.46 4.03 -15.19
C ILE A 103 7.09 4.97 -14.03
N HIS A 104 7.21 6.28 -14.19
CA HIS A 104 6.91 7.23 -13.12
C HIS A 104 5.45 7.13 -12.65
N SER A 105 4.50 7.01 -13.58
CA SER A 105 3.09 6.85 -13.24
C SER A 105 2.84 5.60 -12.40
N ARG A 106 3.47 4.47 -12.72
CA ARG A 106 3.27 3.21 -11.99
C ARG A 106 3.98 3.22 -10.64
N LEU A 107 5.20 3.77 -10.55
CA LEU A 107 5.91 3.92 -9.28
C LEU A 107 5.18 4.86 -8.32
N GLN A 108 4.66 6.00 -8.80
CA GLN A 108 3.84 6.90 -7.97
C GLN A 108 2.59 6.20 -7.42
N ARG A 109 1.90 5.43 -8.27
CA ARG A 109 0.72 4.68 -7.87
C ARG A 109 1.05 3.60 -6.83
N ALA A 110 2.16 2.88 -7.01
CA ALA A 110 2.62 1.88 -6.04
C ALA A 110 2.94 2.51 -4.67
N VAL A 111 3.59 3.67 -4.65
CA VAL A 111 3.85 4.42 -3.41
C VAL A 111 2.54 4.86 -2.74
N GLN A 112 1.57 5.37 -3.52
CA GLN A 112 0.27 5.77 -2.98
C GLN A 112 -0.54 4.59 -2.42
N GLN A 113 -0.42 3.41 -3.04
CA GLN A 113 -1.08 2.18 -2.56
C GLN A 113 -0.34 1.53 -1.38
N ALA A 114 0.99 1.71 -1.29
CA ALA A 114 1.81 1.20 -0.20
C ALA A 114 1.69 2.06 1.08
N VAL A 115 1.33 3.34 0.96
CA VAL A 115 0.94 4.14 2.13
C VAL A 115 -0.42 3.61 2.58
N PRO A 116 -0.53 2.96 3.74
CA PRO A 116 -1.83 2.59 4.27
C PRO A 116 -2.64 3.87 4.34
N GLU A 117 -3.76 3.92 3.64
CA GLU A 117 -4.66 5.06 3.72
C GLU A 117 -5.06 5.16 5.19
N PHE A 118 -4.51 6.17 5.89
CA PHE A 118 -4.78 6.41 7.29
C PHE A 118 -6.25 6.81 7.41
N LYS A 119 -7.12 5.79 7.42
CA LYS A 119 -8.57 5.93 7.58
C LYS A 119 -8.98 5.30 8.91
N PRO A 120 -8.92 6.04 10.01
CA PRO A 120 -9.38 5.53 11.28
C PRO A 120 -10.89 5.23 11.22
N ASN A 121 -11.26 4.07 11.71
CA ASN A 121 -12.67 3.66 11.82
C ASN A 121 -13.25 4.19 13.13
N PHE A 122 -14.06 5.25 13.08
CA PHE A 122 -14.72 5.84 14.23
C PHE A 122 -16.11 5.27 14.53
N HIS A 123 -16.54 4.20 13.85
CA HIS A 123 -17.87 3.64 14.05
C HIS A 123 -18.00 2.84 15.34
N SER A 124 -16.91 2.34 15.90
CA SER A 124 -16.91 1.52 17.11
C SER A 124 -15.69 1.77 17.97
N ALA A 125 -15.86 1.74 19.29
CA ALA A 125 -14.77 1.75 20.27
C ALA A 125 -14.20 0.35 20.52
N GLY A 126 -14.81 -0.72 20.01
CA GLY A 126 -14.40 -2.10 20.23
C GLY A 126 -12.91 -2.38 20.00
N PRO A 127 -12.29 -1.93 18.91
CA PRO A 127 -10.85 -2.10 18.71
C PRO A 127 -9.98 -1.46 19.81
N LEU A 128 -10.44 -0.33 20.40
CA LEU A 128 -9.74 0.32 21.50
C LEU A 128 -9.87 -0.47 22.80
N GLU A 129 -11.01 -1.14 23.01
CA GLU A 129 -11.21 -2.04 24.16
C GLU A 129 -10.29 -3.24 24.08
N GLU A 130 -10.29 -3.93 22.94
CA GLU A 130 -9.54 -5.18 22.74
C GLU A 130 -8.02 -4.95 22.74
N VAL A 131 -7.54 -3.95 21.98
CA VAL A 131 -6.09 -3.74 21.79
C VAL A 131 -5.45 -3.02 22.97
N LEU A 132 -6.18 -2.08 23.61
CA LEU A 132 -5.64 -1.24 24.68
C LEU A 132 -6.09 -1.69 26.07
N GLY A 133 -6.92 -2.74 26.17
CA GLY A 133 -7.43 -3.24 27.43
C GLY A 133 -8.27 -2.24 28.23
N LEU A 134 -8.99 -1.37 27.51
CA LEU A 134 -9.83 -0.34 28.11
C LEU A 134 -11.22 -0.88 28.45
N THR A 135 -11.85 -0.30 29.47
CA THR A 135 -13.28 -0.58 29.67
C THR A 135 -14.13 0.10 28.57
N PRO A 136 -15.34 -0.38 28.24
CA PRO A 136 -16.16 0.18 27.16
C PRO A 136 -16.35 1.69 27.28
N ARG A 137 -16.61 2.22 28.48
CA ARG A 137 -16.82 3.66 28.70
C ARG A 137 -15.56 4.50 28.55
N VAL A 138 -14.42 3.95 28.92
CA VAL A 138 -13.11 4.60 28.75
C VAL A 138 -12.71 4.58 27.26
N ALA A 139 -12.97 3.49 26.55
CA ALA A 139 -12.74 3.36 25.12
C ALA A 139 -13.64 4.33 24.30
N GLU A 140 -14.92 4.47 24.63
CA GLU A 140 -15.81 5.48 24.05
C GLU A 140 -15.27 6.90 24.29
N THR A 141 -14.78 7.19 25.48
CA THR A 141 -14.16 8.50 25.80
C THR A 141 -12.94 8.73 24.93
N LEU A 142 -12.07 7.74 24.74
CA LEU A 142 -10.88 7.81 23.89
C LEU A 142 -11.24 7.95 22.40
N LEU A 143 -12.28 7.29 21.94
CA LEU A 143 -12.81 7.42 20.58
C LEU A 143 -13.19 8.87 20.26
N TRP A 144 -13.93 9.53 21.12
CA TRP A 144 -14.31 10.94 20.93
C TRP A 144 -13.14 11.90 21.13
N LEU A 145 -12.24 11.59 22.07
CA LEU A 145 -11.01 12.34 22.29
C LEU A 145 -10.13 12.34 21.03
N SER A 146 -10.00 11.21 20.36
CA SER A 146 -9.20 11.08 19.14
C SER A 146 -9.77 11.86 17.94
N GLN A 147 -11.06 12.18 18.00
CA GLN A 147 -11.75 13.07 17.05
C GLN A 147 -11.66 14.56 17.42
N GLY A 148 -10.88 14.91 18.46
CA GLY A 148 -10.67 16.29 18.88
C GLY A 148 -11.76 16.88 19.78
N LYS A 149 -12.73 16.07 20.25
CA LYS A 149 -13.82 16.55 21.11
C LYS A 149 -13.30 16.97 22.49
N THR A 150 -13.77 18.09 23.02
CA THR A 150 -13.47 18.56 24.39
C THR A 150 -14.14 17.66 25.44
N ASN A 151 -13.70 17.74 26.71
CA ASN A 151 -14.31 16.97 27.78
C ASN A 151 -15.79 17.31 28.00
N GLY A 152 -16.16 18.59 27.82
CA GLY A 152 -17.56 19.02 27.88
C GLY A 152 -18.42 18.41 26.77
N GLU A 153 -17.92 18.42 25.51
CA GLU A 153 -18.62 17.79 24.38
C GLU A 153 -18.76 16.27 24.59
N ILE A 154 -17.69 15.60 25.05
CA ILE A 154 -17.72 14.16 25.33
C ILE A 154 -18.74 13.86 26.46
N ALA A 155 -18.80 14.69 27.48
CA ALA A 155 -19.77 14.56 28.56
C ALA A 155 -21.22 14.60 28.04
N VAL A 156 -21.51 15.54 27.16
CA VAL A 156 -22.83 15.63 26.49
C VAL A 156 -23.12 14.41 25.64
N ILE A 157 -22.16 13.98 24.79
CA ILE A 157 -22.32 12.83 23.88
C ILE A 157 -22.58 11.54 24.65
N LEU A 158 -21.85 11.30 25.73
CA LEU A 158 -21.92 10.06 26.51
C LEU A 158 -22.96 10.10 27.66
N GLY A 159 -23.67 11.21 27.83
CA GLY A 159 -24.64 11.37 28.93
C GLY A 159 -23.99 11.36 30.30
N ASN A 160 -22.78 11.91 30.43
CA ASN A 160 -21.97 11.94 31.65
C ASN A 160 -21.72 13.37 32.13
N THR A 161 -21.05 13.51 33.29
CA THR A 161 -20.53 14.80 33.74
C THR A 161 -19.11 15.03 33.20
N GLU A 162 -18.71 16.27 33.05
CA GLU A 162 -17.32 16.61 32.63
C GLU A 162 -16.29 16.11 33.66
N SER A 163 -16.62 16.03 34.92
CA SER A 163 -15.79 15.45 35.98
C SER A 163 -15.54 13.94 35.75
N THR A 164 -16.56 13.20 35.30
CA THR A 164 -16.44 11.79 34.96
C THR A 164 -15.53 11.62 33.74
N VAL A 165 -15.71 12.44 32.71
CA VAL A 165 -14.86 12.39 31.52
C VAL A 165 -13.39 12.72 31.86
N LYS A 166 -13.13 13.70 32.74
CA LYS A 166 -11.77 13.99 33.25
C LYS A 166 -11.13 12.78 33.91
N LYS A 167 -11.89 12.01 34.72
CA LYS A 167 -11.39 10.76 35.31
C LYS A 167 -11.03 9.71 34.25
N HIS A 168 -11.90 9.51 33.27
CA HIS A 168 -11.60 8.59 32.16
C HIS A 168 -10.35 9.03 31.37
N VAL A 169 -10.16 10.32 31.14
CA VAL A 169 -8.97 10.84 30.45
C VAL A 169 -7.68 10.55 31.24
N LEU A 170 -7.72 10.70 32.58
CA LEU A 170 -6.58 10.35 33.43
C LEU A 170 -6.30 8.85 33.40
N GLU A 171 -7.35 8.01 33.44
CA GLU A 171 -7.22 6.56 33.32
C GLU A 171 -6.64 6.15 31.95
N ILE A 172 -7.04 6.85 30.87
CA ILE A 172 -6.47 6.65 29.54
C ILE A 172 -4.97 6.96 29.56
N PHE A 173 -4.56 8.09 30.15
CA PHE A 173 -3.15 8.48 30.18
C PHE A 173 -2.31 7.47 30.95
N ASP A 174 -2.80 7.01 32.10
CA ASP A 174 -2.14 5.98 32.92
C ASP A 174 -2.00 4.66 32.16
N LYS A 175 -3.09 4.15 31.60
CA LYS A 175 -3.08 2.88 30.85
C LYS A 175 -2.24 2.90 29.57
N LEU A 176 -2.22 4.01 28.86
CA LEU A 176 -1.44 4.16 27.63
C LEU A 176 0.01 4.58 27.87
N GLY A 177 0.38 4.95 29.11
CA GLY A 177 1.70 5.47 29.44
C GLY A 177 2.01 6.79 28.74
N VAL A 178 1.01 7.67 28.56
CA VAL A 178 1.14 8.95 27.85
C VAL A 178 0.81 10.13 28.77
N GLU A 179 1.46 11.26 28.55
CA GLU A 179 1.28 12.45 29.39
C GLU A 179 0.37 13.51 28.77
N THR A 180 0.04 13.37 27.47
CA THR A 180 -0.71 14.41 26.76
C THR A 180 -1.94 13.86 26.04
N ARG A 181 -2.94 14.71 25.92
CA ARG A 181 -4.16 14.43 25.15
C ARG A 181 -3.85 14.09 23.68
N THR A 182 -2.91 14.80 23.08
CA THR A 182 -2.49 14.58 21.70
C THR A 182 -1.85 13.20 21.55
N ALA A 183 -0.98 12.78 22.47
CA ALA A 183 -0.36 11.47 22.44
C ALA A 183 -1.39 10.35 22.59
N ALA A 184 -2.37 10.49 23.48
CA ALA A 184 -3.48 9.55 23.63
C ALA A 184 -4.32 9.45 22.33
N GLY A 185 -4.63 10.59 21.71
CA GLY A 185 -5.37 10.65 20.45
C GLY A 185 -4.61 9.95 19.31
N LEU A 186 -3.30 10.19 19.16
CA LEU A 186 -2.47 9.53 18.16
C LEU A 186 -2.45 8.00 18.36
N ARG A 187 -2.31 7.54 19.60
CA ARG A 187 -2.33 6.11 19.93
C ARG A 187 -3.67 5.46 19.57
N ALA A 188 -4.77 6.15 19.81
CA ALA A 188 -6.10 5.68 19.39
C ALA A 188 -6.22 5.60 17.85
N LEU A 189 -5.75 6.62 17.15
CA LEU A 189 -5.79 6.65 15.69
C LEU A 189 -4.97 5.53 15.04
N GLU A 190 -3.82 5.16 15.60
CA GLU A 190 -3.03 3.98 15.16
C GLU A 190 -3.86 2.69 15.24
N VAL A 191 -4.51 2.45 16.38
CA VAL A 191 -5.37 1.27 16.59
C VAL A 191 -6.56 1.28 15.63
N LEU A 192 -7.27 2.40 15.53
CA LEU A 192 -8.46 2.54 14.68
C LEU A 192 -8.16 2.47 13.18
N SER A 193 -6.91 2.67 12.78
CA SER A 193 -6.48 2.57 11.37
C SER A 193 -5.94 1.18 11.02
N SER A 194 -5.78 0.29 11.99
CA SER A 194 -5.25 -1.04 11.77
C SER A 194 -6.22 -1.91 10.94
N PRO A 195 -5.72 -2.87 10.14
CA PRO A 195 -6.58 -3.79 9.38
C PRO A 195 -7.56 -4.57 10.27
N ALA A 196 -7.19 -4.88 11.52
CA ALA A 196 -8.03 -5.55 12.48
C ALA A 196 -9.26 -4.73 12.93
N ALA A 197 -9.23 -3.40 12.78
CA ALA A 197 -10.35 -2.52 13.12
C ALA A 197 -11.40 -2.40 11.99
N ARG A 198 -11.21 -3.08 10.86
CA ARG A 198 -12.07 -3.00 9.66
C ARG A 198 -12.99 -4.21 9.48
N GLY A 199 -12.96 -5.17 10.43
CA GLY A 199 -13.79 -6.36 10.44
C GLY A 199 -15.22 -6.14 10.92
#